data_924f5600126cc39870bf94e1d8c0d008
#
_entry.id   924f5600126cc39870bf94e1d8c0d008
#
_cell.length_a   1.000
_cell.length_b   1.000
_cell.length_c   1.000
_cell.angle_alpha   90.00
_cell.angle_beta   90.00
_cell.angle_gamma   90.00
#
_symmetry.space_group_name_H-M   'P 1'
#
loop_
_entity.id
_entity.type
_entity.pdbx_description
1 polymer ?
#
loop_
_entity_poly.entity_id
_entity_poly.type
_entity_poly.pdbx_seq_one_letter_code
_entity_poly.pdbx_strand_id
1 'polypeptide(L)'
;VKPQTLLPLVLLLAACGKPPAGGPGGGQMPPAQVTLAPVEQQELVEWEEFTGRVEAMETVELKPRVSGYITEVHFQAGALVKQGDVLFTIDQRPFETRLRAARAEVKSAEANAQAMKREFDRVKSLLAAKAIAPEQAESRESMNLQAQAGLDAALAAAHSAEIEFEHSTVKAPISGRISRAITTPGNYVTAGVTLLTSIVTVAPVYVYADIDENSLLKLQALRRDKKTFTNGDGRVPVELQLSNETDFPHHGHIESFDNRLDAGTGSMVLRAEFANSDSVLTPGLFARIRLPMTAKYPALLVDEKSILTDQANKYVLGVDESKTPAVSVYKAVVIGPSIDGKRVIRSGLHAGDKIIINGQGRLPMPGMPVAPVEADAPKQAAVSGAK
;
A
#
# COMPACT_ATOMS: atom_id res chain seq x y z
N VAL A 1 -53.61 -53.19 -43.77
CA VAL A 1 -53.62 -54.46 -44.53
C VAL A 1 -52.44 -55.30 -43.96
N LYS A 2 -52.86 -56.40 -43.24
CA LYS A 2 -52.05 -57.57 -42.86
C LYS A 2 -51.76 -58.38 -44.13
N PRO A 3 -50.85 -59.42 -44.14
CA PRO A 3 -50.78 -60.56 -43.22
C PRO A 3 -49.33 -61.02 -42.91
N GLN A 4 -49.03 -61.63 -41.74
CA GLN A 4 -48.96 -63.06 -41.35
C GLN A 4 -48.14 -63.98 -42.24
N THR A 5 -47.14 -64.69 -41.67
CA THR A 5 -46.83 -66.15 -41.71
C THR A 5 -45.63 -66.43 -40.76
N LEU A 6 -45.83 -67.20 -39.67
CA LEU A 6 -45.69 -68.64 -39.45
C LEU A 6 -44.28 -69.26 -39.45
N LEU A 7 -43.84 -69.63 -38.27
CA LEU A 7 -43.06 -70.71 -37.64
C LEU A 7 -42.57 -71.85 -38.55
N PRO A 8 -41.43 -72.59 -38.23
CA PRO A 8 -41.45 -73.61 -37.17
C PRO A 8 -40.20 -73.79 -36.29
N LEU A 9 -40.46 -74.15 -35.10
CA LEU A 9 -39.92 -75.08 -34.11
C LEU A 9 -38.96 -76.14 -34.63
N VAL A 10 -37.68 -76.20 -34.12
CA VAL A 10 -36.89 -77.45 -34.03
C VAL A 10 -36.24 -77.57 -32.67
N LEU A 11 -36.61 -78.61 -32.02
CA LEU A 11 -36.17 -79.15 -30.73
C LEU A 11 -34.94 -80.00 -30.97
N LEU A 12 -33.81 -79.86 -30.18
CA LEU A 12 -32.80 -80.90 -30.00
C LEU A 12 -32.05 -80.74 -28.69
N LEU A 13 -32.43 -81.58 -27.76
CA LEU A 13 -31.70 -82.44 -26.82
C LEU A 13 -30.39 -82.00 -26.18
N ALA A 14 -30.49 -81.97 -24.90
CA ALA A 14 -29.58 -82.23 -23.79
C ALA A 14 -28.18 -82.86 -24.06
N ALA A 15 -27.15 -82.21 -23.51
CA ALA A 15 -25.93 -82.90 -23.06
C ALA A 15 -25.56 -82.33 -21.66
N CYS A 16 -25.73 -83.12 -20.64
CA CYS A 16 -25.16 -82.91 -19.28
C CYS A 16 -23.65 -83.00 -19.36
N GLY A 17 -22.95 -81.80 -19.22
CA GLY A 17 -21.54 -81.74 -18.88
C GLY A 17 -21.41 -81.16 -17.50
N LYS A 18 -20.83 -81.87 -16.55
CA LYS A 18 -20.48 -81.42 -15.20
C LYS A 18 -19.64 -80.15 -15.31
N PRO A 19 -19.94 -79.05 -14.54
CA PRO A 19 -19.04 -77.92 -14.44
C PRO A 19 -17.78 -78.35 -13.67
N PRO A 20 -16.57 -77.98 -14.12
CA PRO A 20 -15.38 -78.14 -13.32
C PRO A 20 -15.49 -77.23 -12.11
N ALA A 21 -15.36 -77.80 -10.91
CA ALA A 21 -15.17 -77.10 -9.66
C ALA A 21 -13.76 -76.47 -9.70
N GLY A 22 -13.67 -75.26 -10.27
CA GLY A 22 -12.57 -74.36 -10.11
C GLY A 22 -13.08 -73.17 -9.36
N GLY A 23 -12.91 -73.17 -8.03
CA GLY A 23 -13.13 -72.00 -7.23
C GLY A 23 -12.27 -70.86 -7.73
N PRO A 24 -12.78 -69.61 -7.75
CA PRO A 24 -11.91 -68.50 -8.00
C PRO A 24 -10.96 -68.44 -6.80
N GLY A 25 -9.72 -68.90 -6.98
CA GLY A 25 -8.64 -68.55 -6.09
C GLY A 25 -8.59 -67.01 -6.06
N GLY A 26 -8.81 -66.47 -4.87
CA GLY A 26 -8.63 -65.05 -4.61
C GLY A 26 -7.16 -64.70 -4.97
N GLY A 27 -6.93 -64.32 -6.20
CA GLY A 27 -5.67 -63.74 -6.60
C GLY A 27 -5.49 -62.48 -5.79
N GLN A 28 -4.68 -62.54 -4.75
CA GLN A 28 -4.23 -61.34 -4.07
C GLN A 28 -3.61 -60.45 -5.18
N MET A 29 -4.30 -59.32 -5.49
CA MET A 29 -3.71 -58.34 -6.35
C MET A 29 -2.31 -58.00 -5.81
N PRO A 30 -1.27 -57.98 -6.64
CA PRO A 30 0.06 -57.61 -6.18
C PRO A 30 -0.02 -56.22 -5.52
N PRO A 31 0.70 -56.00 -4.42
CA PRO A 31 0.66 -54.74 -3.70
C PRO A 31 0.97 -53.59 -4.65
N ALA A 32 0.13 -52.56 -4.71
CA ALA A 32 0.32 -51.40 -5.55
C ALA A 32 1.57 -50.64 -5.09
N GLN A 33 2.51 -50.41 -6.02
CA GLN A 33 3.65 -49.54 -5.70
C GLN A 33 3.20 -48.10 -5.50
N VAL A 34 3.53 -47.53 -4.36
CA VAL A 34 3.21 -46.17 -3.98
C VAL A 34 4.44 -45.45 -3.45
N THR A 35 4.55 -44.14 -3.74
CA THR A 35 5.64 -43.31 -3.23
C THR A 35 5.18 -42.61 -1.99
N LEU A 36 5.97 -42.70 -0.92
CA LEU A 36 5.71 -42.01 0.36
C LEU A 36 6.58 -40.76 0.50
N ALA A 37 6.02 -39.73 1.10
CA ALA A 37 6.78 -38.62 1.64
C ALA A 37 6.30 -38.29 3.07
N PRO A 38 7.22 -37.80 3.94
CA PRO A 38 6.84 -37.33 5.25
C PRO A 38 6.12 -35.98 5.11
N VAL A 39 5.14 -35.73 6.01
CA VAL A 39 4.52 -34.43 6.16
C VAL A 39 5.55 -33.45 6.72
N GLU A 40 5.85 -32.43 5.94
CA GLU A 40 6.82 -31.41 6.32
C GLU A 40 6.18 -30.39 7.26
N GLN A 41 6.93 -29.96 8.27
CA GLN A 41 6.55 -28.86 9.13
C GLN A 41 7.46 -27.68 8.83
N GLN A 42 6.86 -26.54 8.46
CA GLN A 42 7.58 -25.31 8.15
C GLN A 42 6.93 -24.12 8.88
N GLU A 43 7.74 -23.23 9.41
CA GLU A 43 7.24 -21.97 9.93
C GLU A 43 6.86 -21.03 8.79
N LEU A 44 5.63 -20.59 8.76
CA LEU A 44 5.14 -19.67 7.75
C LEU A 44 4.17 -18.62 8.30
N VAL A 45 3.98 -17.59 7.50
CA VAL A 45 2.97 -16.53 7.66
C VAL A 45 2.05 -16.63 6.46
N GLU A 46 0.75 -16.58 6.69
CA GLU A 46 -0.21 -16.52 5.60
C GLU A 46 -0.44 -15.07 5.20
N TRP A 47 -0.41 -14.83 3.91
CA TRP A 47 -0.60 -13.52 3.31
C TRP A 47 -1.92 -13.48 2.57
N GLU A 48 -2.60 -12.35 2.61
CA GLU A 48 -3.80 -12.08 1.84
C GLU A 48 -3.55 -10.88 0.92
N GLU A 49 -4.01 -10.98 -0.34
CA GLU A 49 -3.74 -9.99 -1.37
C GLU A 49 -4.92 -9.03 -1.54
N PHE A 50 -4.61 -7.76 -1.71
CA PHE A 50 -5.59 -6.70 -1.95
C PHE A 50 -5.14 -5.82 -3.11
N THR A 51 -6.11 -5.26 -3.82
CA THR A 51 -5.82 -4.29 -4.89
C THR A 51 -5.73 -2.89 -4.28
N GLY A 52 -4.71 -2.15 -4.67
CA GLY A 52 -4.49 -0.78 -4.22
C GLY A 52 -4.07 0.15 -5.34
N ARG A 53 -3.96 1.42 -5.01
CA ARG A 53 -3.44 2.47 -5.88
C ARG A 53 -2.34 3.23 -5.18
N VAL A 54 -1.26 3.48 -5.91
CA VAL A 54 -0.17 4.35 -5.46
C VAL A 54 -0.61 5.80 -5.53
N GLU A 55 -0.43 6.54 -4.45
CA GLU A 55 -0.73 7.97 -4.38
C GLU A 55 0.46 8.74 -3.80
N ALA A 56 0.60 9.99 -4.20
CA ALA A 56 1.60 10.87 -3.61
C ALA A 56 1.22 11.20 -2.17
N MET A 57 2.21 11.33 -1.28
CA MET A 57 1.98 11.79 0.08
C MET A 57 1.38 13.19 0.09
N GLU A 58 1.88 14.08 -0.77
CA GLU A 58 1.39 15.44 -0.94
C GLU A 58 1.21 15.77 -2.42
N THR A 59 0.12 16.45 -2.73
CA THR A 59 -0.17 16.98 -4.07
C THR A 59 -0.54 18.44 -3.92
N VAL A 60 0.18 19.32 -4.61
CA VAL A 60 -0.07 20.77 -4.57
C VAL A 60 -0.38 21.29 -5.96
N GLU A 61 -1.55 21.90 -6.10
CA GLU A 61 -1.89 22.75 -7.25
C GLU A 61 -1.30 24.13 -7.03
N LEU A 62 -0.30 24.48 -7.83
CA LEU A 62 0.40 25.76 -7.72
C LEU A 62 -0.40 26.87 -8.38
N LYS A 63 -0.86 27.83 -7.55
CA LYS A 63 -1.56 29.04 -7.99
C LYS A 63 -0.76 30.27 -7.55
N PRO A 64 -0.74 31.36 -8.36
CA PRO A 64 -0.04 32.58 -7.99
C PRO A 64 -0.76 33.29 -6.84
N ARG A 65 -0.01 33.99 -6.00
CA ARG A 65 -0.57 34.83 -4.92
C ARG A 65 -0.78 36.28 -5.32
N VAL A 66 -0.18 36.67 -6.45
CA VAL A 66 -0.34 38.00 -7.06
C VAL A 66 -0.73 37.87 -8.53
N SER A 67 -1.43 38.85 -9.07
CA SER A 67 -1.86 38.87 -10.47
C SER A 67 -0.84 39.63 -11.32
N GLY A 68 -0.57 39.16 -12.55
CA GLY A 68 0.37 39.82 -13.47
C GLY A 68 0.66 38.93 -14.67
N TYR A 69 1.58 39.38 -15.51
CA TYR A 69 2.04 38.61 -16.67
C TYR A 69 3.20 37.71 -16.28
N ILE A 70 3.19 36.44 -16.72
CA ILE A 70 4.36 35.56 -16.57
C ILE A 70 5.45 36.05 -17.53
N THR A 71 6.63 36.29 -16.99
CA THR A 71 7.82 36.65 -17.79
C THR A 71 8.66 35.43 -18.11
N GLU A 72 8.87 34.54 -17.13
CA GLU A 72 9.78 33.40 -17.26
C GLU A 72 9.23 32.16 -16.55
N VAL A 73 9.61 30.99 -17.09
CA VAL A 73 9.38 29.64 -16.48
C VAL A 73 10.75 29.00 -16.32
N HIS A 74 11.10 28.60 -15.09
CA HIS A 74 12.45 28.17 -14.70
C HIS A 74 12.62 26.66 -14.54
N PHE A 75 11.68 25.84 -14.97
CA PHE A 75 11.73 24.40 -14.85
C PHE A 75 11.39 23.67 -16.15
N GLN A 76 11.76 22.41 -16.24
CA GLN A 76 11.33 21.51 -17.32
C GLN A 76 10.20 20.62 -16.83
N ALA A 77 9.24 20.29 -17.71
CA ALA A 77 8.14 19.38 -17.40
C ALA A 77 8.67 18.01 -16.97
N GLY A 78 8.13 17.48 -15.86
CA GLY A 78 8.53 16.20 -15.30
C GLY A 78 9.81 16.21 -14.46
N ALA A 79 10.49 17.35 -14.32
CA ALA A 79 11.69 17.47 -13.49
C ALA A 79 11.40 17.31 -12.01
N LEU A 80 12.41 16.92 -11.23
CA LEU A 80 12.38 16.98 -9.78
C LEU A 80 12.77 18.38 -9.32
N VAL A 81 11.95 18.96 -8.47
CA VAL A 81 12.17 20.28 -7.85
C VAL A 81 12.28 20.14 -6.35
N LYS A 82 13.03 21.03 -5.72
CA LYS A 82 13.15 21.13 -4.27
C LYS A 82 12.27 22.25 -3.75
N GLN A 83 11.79 22.12 -2.52
CA GLN A 83 11.09 23.18 -1.81
C GLN A 83 11.95 24.46 -1.84
N GLY A 84 11.35 25.59 -2.27
CA GLY A 84 12.02 26.87 -2.39
C GLY A 84 12.57 27.19 -3.80
N ASP A 85 12.67 26.21 -4.69
CA ASP A 85 13.12 26.46 -6.08
C ASP A 85 12.18 27.45 -6.78
N VAL A 86 12.75 28.36 -7.54
CA VAL A 86 11.98 29.32 -8.35
C VAL A 86 11.39 28.60 -9.55
N LEU A 87 10.09 28.73 -9.76
CA LEU A 87 9.36 28.06 -10.83
C LEU A 87 8.84 29.00 -11.89
N PHE A 88 8.26 30.12 -11.45
CA PHE A 88 7.77 31.17 -12.36
C PHE A 88 8.18 32.55 -11.85
N THR A 89 8.39 33.45 -12.78
CA THR A 89 8.53 34.87 -12.49
C THR A 89 7.37 35.63 -13.13
N ILE A 90 6.64 36.38 -12.31
CA ILE A 90 5.60 37.31 -12.73
C ILE A 90 6.25 38.66 -12.87
N ASP A 91 5.82 39.52 -13.82
CA ASP A 91 6.42 40.86 -14.06
C ASP A 91 6.59 41.63 -12.75
N GLN A 92 7.83 41.72 -12.30
CA GLN A 92 8.20 42.30 -11.01
C GLN A 92 8.17 43.84 -10.98
N ARG A 93 8.26 44.48 -12.13
CA ARG A 93 8.39 45.94 -12.23
C ARG A 93 7.29 46.74 -11.52
N PRO A 94 6.00 46.38 -11.63
CA PRO A 94 4.96 47.08 -10.91
C PRO A 94 5.09 46.91 -9.37
N PHE A 95 5.45 45.72 -8.90
CA PHE A 95 5.63 45.42 -7.48
C PHE A 95 6.86 46.10 -6.89
N GLU A 96 8.00 46.08 -7.63
CA GLU A 96 9.21 46.80 -7.23
C GLU A 96 8.97 48.31 -7.09
N THR A 97 8.20 48.88 -8.02
CA THR A 97 7.87 50.30 -7.98
C THR A 97 7.02 50.65 -6.76
N ARG A 98 6.02 49.82 -6.44
CA ARG A 98 5.18 49.99 -5.24
C ARG A 98 6.02 49.87 -3.97
N LEU A 99 6.87 48.83 -3.87
CA LEU A 99 7.76 48.64 -2.73
C LEU A 99 8.69 49.84 -2.53
N ARG A 100 9.28 50.37 -3.64
CA ARG A 100 10.12 51.54 -3.58
C ARG A 100 9.38 52.79 -3.10
N ALA A 101 8.14 53.01 -3.53
CA ALA A 101 7.29 54.11 -3.08
C ALA A 101 6.93 53.95 -1.58
N ALA A 102 6.53 52.74 -1.14
CA ALA A 102 6.22 52.47 0.25
C ALA A 102 7.45 52.68 1.16
N ARG A 103 8.65 52.24 0.72
CA ARG A 103 9.89 52.46 1.49
C ARG A 103 10.27 53.95 1.55
N ALA A 104 9.93 54.77 0.53
CA ALA A 104 10.12 56.23 0.58
C ALA A 104 9.15 56.87 1.63
N GLU A 105 7.91 56.42 1.71
CA GLU A 105 6.94 56.88 2.71
C GLU A 105 7.39 56.54 4.15
N VAL A 106 7.97 55.33 4.36
CA VAL A 106 8.55 54.98 5.67
C VAL A 106 9.61 55.97 6.06
N LYS A 107 10.54 56.37 5.16
CA LYS A 107 11.59 57.38 5.44
C LYS A 107 11.00 58.74 5.80
N SER A 108 9.90 59.15 5.13
CA SER A 108 9.19 60.40 5.41
C SER A 108 8.55 60.35 6.78
N ALA A 109 7.81 59.27 7.11
CA ALA A 109 7.16 59.09 8.40
C ALA A 109 8.17 58.96 9.56
N GLU A 110 9.30 58.29 9.33
CA GLU A 110 10.40 58.17 10.29
C GLU A 110 10.98 59.54 10.63
N ALA A 111 11.28 60.37 9.62
CA ALA A 111 11.79 61.74 9.80
C ALA A 111 10.80 62.60 10.62
N ASN A 112 9.48 62.46 10.32
CA ASN A 112 8.43 63.16 11.05
C ASN A 112 8.35 62.66 12.52
N ALA A 113 8.32 61.34 12.76
CA ALA A 113 8.27 60.76 14.12
C ALA A 113 9.49 61.20 14.94
N GLN A 114 10.68 61.18 14.35
CA GLN A 114 11.88 61.68 15.03
C GLN A 114 11.80 63.18 15.34
N ALA A 115 11.25 64.04 14.46
CA ALA A 115 11.07 65.45 14.70
C ALA A 115 10.09 65.68 15.86
N MET A 116 8.93 65.00 15.86
CA MET A 116 7.92 65.11 16.90
C MET A 116 8.41 64.59 18.27
N LYS A 117 9.17 63.51 18.24
CA LYS A 117 9.83 62.97 19.46
C LYS A 117 10.82 63.98 20.06
N ARG A 118 11.71 64.58 19.25
CA ARG A 118 12.64 65.61 19.75
C ARG A 118 11.91 66.80 20.33
N GLU A 119 10.79 67.24 19.72
CA GLU A 119 9.97 68.32 20.21
C GLU A 119 9.28 67.96 21.55
N PHE A 120 8.71 66.75 21.66
CA PHE A 120 8.11 66.25 22.90
C PHE A 120 9.17 66.13 24.02
N ASP A 121 10.36 65.57 23.77
CA ASP A 121 11.43 65.45 24.76
C ASP A 121 11.90 66.85 25.26
N ARG A 122 11.95 67.87 24.39
CA ARG A 122 12.23 69.24 24.78
C ARG A 122 11.14 69.82 25.67
N VAL A 123 9.90 69.66 25.28
CA VAL A 123 8.74 70.15 26.03
C VAL A 123 8.62 69.48 27.38
N LYS A 124 8.90 68.17 27.48
CA LYS A 124 8.95 67.42 28.73
C LYS A 124 10.00 67.96 29.70
N SER A 125 11.16 68.39 29.22
CA SER A 125 12.19 69.02 30.06
C SER A 125 11.77 70.41 30.52
N LEU A 126 11.07 71.21 29.70
CA LEU A 126 10.53 72.52 30.08
C LEU A 126 9.40 72.44 31.09
N LEU A 127 8.53 71.42 30.98
CA LEU A 127 7.49 71.13 31.97
C LEU A 127 8.07 70.79 33.34
N ALA A 128 9.11 69.95 33.37
CA ALA A 128 9.83 69.60 34.58
C ALA A 128 10.44 70.85 35.24
N ALA A 129 10.89 71.82 34.46
CA ALA A 129 11.41 73.11 34.92
C ALA A 129 10.26 74.15 35.28
N LYS A 130 9.00 73.72 35.14
CA LYS A 130 7.82 74.60 35.33
C LYS A 130 7.82 75.84 34.41
N ALA A 131 8.44 75.75 33.18
CA ALA A 131 8.56 76.83 32.25
C ALA A 131 7.37 76.92 31.25
N ILE A 132 6.49 75.93 31.20
CA ILE A 132 5.35 75.82 30.28
C ILE A 132 4.11 75.29 31.01
N ALA A 133 2.91 75.55 30.40
CA ALA A 133 1.63 75.00 30.86
C ALA A 133 1.50 73.49 30.55
N PRO A 134 0.84 72.69 31.41
CA PRO A 134 0.65 71.25 31.19
C PRO A 134 -0.06 70.92 29.86
N GLU A 135 -1.06 71.69 29.47
CA GLU A 135 -1.82 71.53 28.22
C GLU A 135 -0.93 71.55 26.97
N GLN A 136 0.16 72.36 26.98
CA GLN A 136 1.11 72.41 25.88
C GLN A 136 1.92 71.10 25.81
N ALA A 137 2.25 70.52 26.95
CA ALA A 137 2.96 69.22 27.00
C ALA A 137 2.06 68.09 26.50
N GLU A 138 0.80 68.03 26.94
CA GLU A 138 -0.18 67.02 26.48
C GLU A 138 -0.43 67.12 24.96
N SER A 139 -0.54 68.36 24.43
CA SER A 139 -0.66 68.54 22.97
C SER A 139 0.53 68.00 22.21
N ARG A 140 1.78 68.21 22.67
CA ARG A 140 3.00 67.68 22.03
C ARG A 140 3.14 66.19 22.19
N GLU A 141 2.73 65.64 23.32
CA GLU A 141 2.65 64.19 23.53
C GLU A 141 1.71 63.52 22.51
N SER A 142 0.50 64.07 22.35
CA SER A 142 -0.48 63.60 21.37
C SER A 142 0.06 63.67 19.95
N MET A 143 0.76 64.75 19.57
CA MET A 143 1.42 64.85 18.26
C MET A 143 2.53 63.83 18.05
N ASN A 144 3.33 63.55 19.09
CA ASN A 144 4.36 62.50 19.03
C ASN A 144 3.75 61.13 18.88
N LEU A 145 2.70 60.78 19.65
CA LEU A 145 1.96 59.53 19.52
C LEU A 145 1.36 59.36 18.12
N GLN A 146 0.76 60.42 17.59
CA GLN A 146 0.20 60.44 16.23
C GLN A 146 1.27 60.20 15.17
N ALA A 147 2.45 60.82 15.31
CA ALA A 147 3.55 60.67 14.37
C ALA A 147 4.14 59.23 14.45
N GLN A 148 4.22 58.63 15.65
CA GLN A 148 4.62 57.22 15.81
C GLN A 148 3.61 56.27 15.16
N ALA A 149 2.31 56.48 15.41
CA ALA A 149 1.26 55.67 14.75
C ALA A 149 1.32 55.83 13.20
N GLY A 150 1.68 57.01 12.70
CA GLY A 150 1.91 57.21 11.26
C GLY A 150 3.11 56.44 10.72
N LEU A 151 4.19 56.36 11.49
CA LEU A 151 5.35 55.53 11.15
C LEU A 151 4.99 54.05 11.10
N ASP A 152 4.29 53.55 12.10
CA ASP A 152 3.86 52.16 12.17
C ASP A 152 2.96 51.78 10.99
N ALA A 153 2.04 52.68 10.60
CA ALA A 153 1.20 52.51 9.41
C ALA A 153 2.03 52.45 8.10
N ALA A 154 3.03 53.32 7.96
CA ALA A 154 3.94 53.30 6.79
C ALA A 154 4.77 52.04 6.74
N LEU A 155 5.29 51.54 7.88
CA LEU A 155 6.02 50.27 7.99
C LEU A 155 5.13 49.09 7.58
N ALA A 156 3.89 49.04 8.03
CA ALA A 156 2.93 48.00 7.64
C ALA A 156 2.64 48.02 6.13
N ALA A 157 2.48 49.22 5.55
CA ALA A 157 2.28 49.38 4.10
C ALA A 157 3.52 48.91 3.28
N ALA A 158 4.72 49.24 3.76
CA ALA A 158 5.96 48.77 3.12
C ALA A 158 6.13 47.27 3.21
N HIS A 159 5.82 46.65 4.33
CA HIS A 159 5.85 45.21 4.51
C HIS A 159 4.82 44.51 3.59
N SER A 160 3.61 45.05 3.44
CA SER A 160 2.63 44.52 2.48
C SER A 160 3.15 44.56 1.04
N ALA A 161 3.75 45.66 0.63
CA ALA A 161 4.35 45.80 -0.71
C ALA A 161 5.55 44.85 -0.93
N GLU A 162 6.30 44.55 0.14
CA GLU A 162 7.41 43.59 0.11
C GLU A 162 6.90 42.16 -0.08
N ILE A 163 5.85 41.76 0.63
CA ILE A 163 5.18 40.46 0.45
C ILE A 163 4.63 40.32 -0.96
N GLU A 164 4.01 41.36 -1.53
CA GLU A 164 3.55 41.32 -2.93
C GLU A 164 4.70 41.15 -3.91
N PHE A 165 5.82 41.84 -3.69
CA PHE A 165 7.02 41.72 -4.51
C PHE A 165 7.64 40.33 -4.40
N GLU A 166 7.74 39.74 -3.19
CA GLU A 166 8.21 38.38 -2.99
C GLU A 166 7.32 37.35 -3.69
N HIS A 167 6.01 37.50 -3.63
CA HIS A 167 5.05 36.63 -4.29
C HIS A 167 5.05 36.74 -5.82
N SER A 168 5.68 37.76 -6.41
CA SER A 168 5.91 37.84 -7.86
C SER A 168 6.89 36.79 -8.34
N THR A 169 7.71 36.22 -7.43
CA THR A 169 8.54 35.05 -7.65
C THR A 169 7.85 33.83 -7.08
N VAL A 170 7.29 32.99 -7.92
CA VAL A 170 6.56 31.79 -7.50
C VAL A 170 7.54 30.66 -7.26
N LYS A 171 7.61 30.17 -6.01
CA LYS A 171 8.51 29.11 -5.57
C LYS A 171 7.76 27.81 -5.30
N ALA A 172 8.47 26.69 -5.37
CA ALA A 172 7.95 25.36 -5.03
C ALA A 172 7.62 25.29 -3.53
N PRO A 173 6.39 24.98 -3.14
CA PRO A 173 6.01 24.85 -1.74
C PRO A 173 6.45 23.52 -1.12
N ILE A 174 6.62 22.48 -1.94
CA ILE A 174 7.07 21.13 -1.57
C ILE A 174 8.16 20.66 -2.53
N SER A 175 8.94 19.68 -2.09
CA SER A 175 9.86 18.95 -2.99
C SER A 175 9.11 17.81 -3.68
N GLY A 176 9.34 17.59 -4.97
CA GLY A 176 8.66 16.54 -5.71
C GLY A 176 8.83 16.65 -7.21
N ARG A 177 8.03 15.91 -7.96
CA ARG A 177 8.00 15.97 -9.43
C ARG A 177 6.99 17.00 -9.88
N ILE A 178 7.44 17.96 -10.69
CA ILE A 178 6.60 19.02 -11.25
C ILE A 178 5.99 18.57 -12.58
N SER A 179 4.74 18.92 -12.80
CA SER A 179 4.04 18.70 -14.07
C SER A 179 4.51 19.70 -15.14
N ARG A 180 3.88 19.70 -16.30
CA ARG A 180 4.11 20.74 -17.30
C ARG A 180 3.59 22.09 -16.84
N ALA A 181 4.18 23.18 -17.34
CA ALA A 181 3.59 24.50 -17.20
C ALA A 181 2.26 24.54 -17.97
N ILE A 182 1.17 24.87 -17.29
CA ILE A 182 -0.15 25.03 -17.90
C ILE A 182 -0.27 26.40 -18.53
N THR A 183 0.33 27.40 -17.87
CA THR A 183 0.38 28.79 -18.35
C THR A 183 1.81 29.13 -18.76
N THR A 184 1.97 29.62 -19.98
CA THR A 184 3.27 29.95 -20.60
C THR A 184 3.62 31.43 -20.46
N PRO A 185 4.88 31.83 -20.65
CA PRO A 185 5.29 33.22 -20.65
C PRO A 185 4.46 34.10 -21.60
N GLY A 186 4.20 35.33 -21.21
CA GLY A 186 3.35 36.29 -21.93
C GLY A 186 1.87 36.23 -21.57
N ASN A 187 1.40 35.23 -20.85
CA ASN A 187 0.01 35.13 -20.37
C ASN A 187 -0.18 35.87 -19.06
N TYR A 188 -1.38 36.45 -18.89
CA TYR A 188 -1.79 37.07 -17.66
C TYR A 188 -2.37 36.01 -16.71
N VAL A 189 -1.98 36.07 -15.43
CA VAL A 189 -2.48 35.19 -14.37
C VAL A 189 -3.18 35.97 -13.28
N THR A 190 -4.22 35.36 -12.70
CA THR A 190 -5.01 35.92 -11.61
C THR A 190 -4.71 35.21 -10.31
N ALA A 191 -4.43 35.99 -9.26
CA ALA A 191 -4.13 35.49 -7.92
C ALA A 191 -5.22 34.52 -7.40
N GLY A 192 -4.79 33.38 -6.87
CA GLY A 192 -5.66 32.35 -6.30
C GLY A 192 -6.54 31.57 -7.28
N VAL A 193 -6.62 31.96 -8.54
CA VAL A 193 -7.53 31.38 -9.55
C VAL A 193 -6.79 30.57 -10.60
N THR A 194 -5.79 31.18 -11.25
CA THR A 194 -5.10 30.54 -12.37
C THR A 194 -4.21 29.40 -11.89
N LEU A 195 -4.41 28.19 -12.43
CA LEU A 195 -3.53 27.04 -12.18
C LEU A 195 -2.27 27.17 -13.06
N LEU A 196 -1.11 27.22 -12.43
CA LEU A 196 0.18 27.31 -13.11
C LEU A 196 0.74 25.95 -13.46
N THR A 197 0.76 25.05 -12.50
CA THR A 197 1.24 23.65 -12.59
C THR A 197 0.81 22.89 -11.34
N SER A 198 1.14 21.59 -11.29
CA SER A 198 1.02 20.78 -10.08
C SER A 198 2.36 20.16 -9.70
N ILE A 199 2.57 19.93 -8.41
CA ILE A 199 3.74 19.24 -7.85
C ILE A 199 3.25 18.09 -7.00
N VAL A 200 3.84 16.90 -7.17
CA VAL A 200 3.52 15.70 -6.38
C VAL A 200 4.80 15.19 -5.74
N THR A 201 4.72 14.79 -4.48
CA THR A 201 5.82 14.07 -3.82
C THR A 201 6.03 12.72 -4.48
N VAL A 202 7.29 12.29 -4.64
CA VAL A 202 7.62 11.00 -5.23
C VAL A 202 8.22 10.02 -4.24
N ALA A 203 8.73 10.49 -3.12
CA ALA A 203 9.32 9.68 -2.05
C ALA A 203 9.16 10.40 -0.71
N PRO A 204 8.55 9.74 0.30
CA PRO A 204 7.82 8.48 0.23
C PRO A 204 6.49 8.57 -0.53
N VAL A 205 5.85 7.40 -0.79
CA VAL A 205 4.52 7.31 -1.39
C VAL A 205 3.58 6.53 -0.48
N TYR A 206 2.29 6.80 -0.63
CA TYR A 206 1.24 6.00 -0.01
C TYR A 206 0.63 5.03 -1.02
N VAL A 207 0.13 3.92 -0.50
CA VAL A 207 -0.73 3.01 -1.25
C VAL A 207 -2.02 2.87 -0.48
N TYR A 208 -3.11 3.20 -1.14
CA TYR A 208 -4.46 3.00 -0.62
C TYR A 208 -5.01 1.70 -1.17
N ALA A 209 -5.49 0.83 -0.29
CA ALA A 209 -6.09 -0.44 -0.66
C ALA A 209 -7.37 -0.68 0.12
N ASP A 210 -8.34 -1.30 -0.54
CA ASP A 210 -9.63 -1.66 0.04
C ASP A 210 -9.54 -3.04 0.67
N ILE A 211 -9.76 -3.12 1.98
CA ILE A 211 -9.79 -4.37 2.74
C ILE A 211 -11.23 -4.67 3.10
N ASP A 212 -11.68 -5.89 2.80
CA ASP A 212 -13.02 -6.35 3.15
C ASP A 212 -13.20 -6.54 4.67
N GLU A 213 -14.46 -6.52 5.12
CA GLU A 213 -14.82 -6.61 6.53
C GLU A 213 -14.27 -7.86 7.22
N ASN A 214 -14.28 -9.04 6.55
CA ASN A 214 -13.80 -10.28 7.14
C ASN A 214 -12.31 -10.24 7.42
N SER A 215 -11.52 -9.74 6.47
CA SER A 215 -10.08 -9.57 6.58
C SER A 215 -9.72 -8.53 7.64
N LEU A 216 -10.49 -7.44 7.72
CA LEU A 216 -10.36 -6.44 8.78
C LEU A 216 -10.60 -7.06 10.17
N LEU A 217 -11.68 -7.83 10.33
CA LEU A 217 -12.00 -8.50 11.62
C LEU A 217 -10.91 -9.49 12.03
N LYS A 218 -10.32 -10.23 11.07
CA LYS A 218 -9.17 -11.11 11.32
C LYS A 218 -7.96 -10.30 11.83
N LEU A 219 -7.61 -9.19 11.16
CA LEU A 219 -6.51 -8.32 11.58
C LEU A 219 -6.75 -7.73 12.97
N GLN A 220 -7.96 -7.29 13.26
CA GLN A 220 -8.33 -6.78 14.59
C GLN A 220 -8.22 -7.87 15.69
N ALA A 221 -8.62 -9.11 15.39
CA ALA A 221 -8.46 -10.24 16.29
C ALA A 221 -6.98 -10.53 16.57
N LEU A 222 -6.15 -10.58 15.54
CA LEU A 222 -4.69 -10.76 15.67
C LEU A 222 -4.07 -9.66 16.54
N ARG A 223 -4.47 -8.41 16.31
CA ARG A 223 -3.98 -7.25 17.09
C ARG A 223 -4.40 -7.36 18.57
N ARG A 224 -5.65 -7.70 18.86
CA ARG A 224 -6.18 -7.90 20.22
C ARG A 224 -5.43 -9.01 20.93
N ASP A 225 -5.16 -10.11 20.26
CA ASP A 225 -4.46 -11.28 20.79
C ASP A 225 -2.94 -11.11 20.86
N LYS A 226 -2.41 -9.95 20.45
CA LYS A 226 -0.96 -9.66 20.33
C LYS A 226 -0.21 -10.68 19.46
N LYS A 227 -0.89 -11.22 18.45
CA LYS A 227 -0.34 -12.19 17.48
C LYS A 227 -0.12 -11.57 16.10
N THR A 228 -0.15 -10.26 15.97
CA THR A 228 0.11 -9.58 14.72
C THR A 228 1.57 -9.81 14.33
N PHE A 229 1.80 -10.23 13.10
CA PHE A 229 3.16 -10.28 12.54
C PHE A 229 3.67 -8.86 12.38
N THR A 230 4.81 -8.54 12.98
CA THR A 230 5.43 -7.23 12.93
C THR A 230 6.89 -7.35 12.56
N ASN A 231 7.41 -6.34 11.88
CA ASN A 231 8.84 -6.19 11.64
C ASN A 231 9.58 -5.86 12.95
N GLY A 232 10.91 -5.80 12.87
CA GLY A 232 11.76 -5.47 14.02
C GLY A 232 11.49 -4.11 14.64
N ASP A 233 10.85 -3.19 13.93
CA ASP A 233 10.40 -1.86 14.38
C ASP A 233 8.97 -1.86 14.99
N GLY A 234 8.32 -3.02 15.07
CA GLY A 234 6.97 -3.19 15.60
C GLY A 234 5.83 -2.81 14.65
N ARG A 235 6.13 -2.49 13.39
CA ARG A 235 5.13 -2.16 12.37
C ARG A 235 4.70 -3.40 11.60
N VAL A 236 3.45 -3.41 11.13
CA VAL A 236 2.92 -4.49 10.29
C VAL A 236 3.47 -4.31 8.87
N PRO A 237 4.25 -5.27 8.36
CA PRO A 237 4.79 -5.18 7.02
C PRO A 237 3.69 -5.27 5.95
N VAL A 238 3.90 -4.56 4.87
CA VAL A 238 3.11 -4.64 3.65
C VAL A 238 4.09 -4.86 2.51
N GLU A 239 3.77 -5.78 1.64
CA GLU A 239 4.55 -6.00 0.44
C GLU A 239 3.72 -5.63 -0.78
N LEU A 240 4.36 -5.08 -1.81
CA LEU A 240 3.68 -4.56 -2.99
C LEU A 240 4.31 -5.14 -4.26
N GLN A 241 3.44 -5.38 -5.23
CA GLN A 241 3.76 -5.84 -6.57
C GLN A 241 3.09 -4.94 -7.60
N LEU A 242 3.84 -4.49 -8.60
CA LEU A 242 3.31 -3.84 -9.79
C LEU A 242 2.85 -4.87 -10.82
N SER A 243 2.07 -4.44 -11.79
CA SER A 243 1.48 -5.31 -12.82
C SER A 243 2.50 -6.03 -13.73
N ASN A 244 3.71 -5.52 -13.83
CA ASN A 244 4.81 -6.07 -14.63
C ASN A 244 5.80 -6.92 -13.83
N GLU A 245 5.53 -7.14 -12.54
CA GLU A 245 6.38 -7.93 -11.65
C GLU A 245 5.74 -9.28 -11.34
N THR A 246 6.56 -10.29 -11.06
CA THR A 246 6.09 -11.64 -10.71
C THR A 246 6.00 -11.88 -9.21
N ASP A 247 6.81 -11.12 -8.43
CA ASP A 247 6.90 -11.19 -6.97
C ASP A 247 6.50 -9.86 -6.33
N PHE A 248 6.61 -9.77 -5.00
CA PHE A 248 6.37 -8.57 -4.21
C PHE A 248 7.69 -7.93 -3.74
N PRO A 249 8.45 -7.26 -4.64
CA PRO A 249 9.79 -6.75 -4.32
C PRO A 249 9.78 -5.48 -3.47
N HIS A 250 8.66 -4.77 -3.41
CA HIS A 250 8.57 -3.52 -2.69
C HIS A 250 8.05 -3.76 -1.27
N HIS A 251 8.80 -3.29 -0.28
CA HIS A 251 8.47 -3.47 1.14
C HIS A 251 8.09 -2.14 1.77
N GLY A 252 6.99 -2.13 2.47
CA GLY A 252 6.46 -1.01 3.21
C GLY A 252 5.84 -1.45 4.54
N HIS A 253 5.04 -0.60 5.12
CA HIS A 253 4.33 -0.91 6.36
C HIS A 253 2.96 -0.23 6.38
N ILE A 254 2.05 -0.78 7.20
CA ILE A 254 0.77 -0.13 7.48
C ILE A 254 1.03 1.17 8.24
N GLU A 255 0.54 2.26 7.69
CA GLU A 255 0.56 3.57 8.36
C GLU A 255 -0.74 3.77 9.14
N SER A 256 -1.90 3.57 8.49
CA SER A 256 -3.20 3.74 9.15
C SER A 256 -4.32 3.00 8.41
N PHE A 257 -5.45 2.88 9.10
CA PHE A 257 -6.75 2.53 8.52
C PHE A 257 -7.64 3.75 8.56
N ASP A 258 -8.58 3.83 7.64
CA ASP A 258 -9.63 4.87 7.73
C ASP A 258 -10.45 4.70 9.01
N ASN A 259 -11.20 5.71 9.38
CA ASN A 259 -11.95 5.76 10.64
C ASN A 259 -13.31 5.03 10.57
N ARG A 260 -13.76 4.64 9.39
CA ARG A 260 -15.04 3.96 9.15
C ARG A 260 -14.97 3.02 7.96
N LEU A 261 -15.83 2.01 7.99
CA LEU A 261 -16.12 1.14 6.87
C LEU A 261 -17.05 1.86 5.87
N ASP A 262 -16.80 1.71 4.58
CA ASP A 262 -17.75 2.15 3.55
C ASP A 262 -18.94 1.18 3.53
N ALA A 263 -20.14 1.70 3.84
CA ALA A 263 -21.35 0.88 3.90
C ALA A 263 -21.83 0.39 2.52
N GLY A 264 -21.40 1.02 1.43
CA GLY A 264 -21.77 0.63 0.06
C GLY A 264 -20.96 -0.56 -0.46
N THR A 265 -19.69 -0.65 -0.10
CA THR A 265 -18.77 -1.69 -0.55
C THR A 265 -18.47 -2.74 0.52
N GLY A 266 -18.74 -2.44 1.81
CA GLY A 266 -18.35 -3.30 2.94
C GLY A 266 -16.82 -3.37 3.11
N SER A 267 -16.08 -2.38 2.65
CA SER A 267 -14.63 -2.32 2.74
C SER A 267 -14.13 -1.14 3.57
N MET A 268 -12.93 -1.26 4.08
CA MET A 268 -12.20 -0.19 4.78
C MET A 268 -10.92 0.13 4.03
N VAL A 269 -10.63 1.42 3.89
CA VAL A 269 -9.40 1.86 3.24
C VAL A 269 -8.21 1.70 4.19
N LEU A 270 -7.24 0.94 3.75
CA LEU A 270 -5.91 0.85 4.35
C LEU A 270 -4.97 1.83 3.66
N ARG A 271 -4.15 2.52 4.43
CA ARG A 271 -3.03 3.32 3.95
C ARG A 271 -1.71 2.68 4.38
N ALA A 272 -0.89 2.32 3.40
CA ALA A 272 0.44 1.79 3.60
C ALA A 272 1.49 2.77 3.05
N GLU A 273 2.62 2.89 3.74
CA GLU A 273 3.73 3.76 3.36
C GLU A 273 4.87 2.95 2.76
N PHE A 274 5.43 3.45 1.64
CA PHE A 274 6.58 2.88 0.93
C PHE A 274 7.64 3.97 0.71
N ALA A 275 8.90 3.65 0.99
CA ALA A 275 9.99 4.61 0.91
C ALA A 275 10.25 5.15 -0.52
N ASN A 276 10.07 4.33 -1.57
CA ASN A 276 10.17 4.68 -2.98
C ASN A 276 11.44 5.46 -3.38
N SER A 277 12.60 5.10 -2.81
CA SER A 277 13.86 5.80 -3.05
C SER A 277 14.34 5.74 -4.51
N ASP A 278 13.95 4.72 -5.25
CA ASP A 278 14.22 4.50 -6.67
C ASP A 278 13.19 5.17 -7.60
N SER A 279 12.13 5.77 -7.05
CA SER A 279 11.04 6.43 -7.77
C SER A 279 10.30 5.55 -8.78
N VAL A 280 10.30 4.24 -8.60
CA VAL A 280 9.59 3.27 -9.46
C VAL A 280 8.08 3.34 -9.21
N LEU A 281 7.67 3.50 -7.96
CA LEU A 281 6.27 3.63 -7.59
C LEU A 281 5.75 5.03 -7.97
N THR A 282 5.27 5.16 -9.21
CA THR A 282 4.71 6.43 -9.69
C THR A 282 3.28 6.59 -9.20
N PRO A 283 2.93 7.75 -8.60
CA PRO A 283 1.55 8.05 -8.20
C PRO A 283 0.56 7.86 -9.36
N GLY A 284 -0.56 7.20 -9.08
CA GLY A 284 -1.58 6.83 -10.06
C GLY A 284 -1.52 5.39 -10.55
N LEU A 285 -0.42 4.66 -10.33
CA LEU A 285 -0.32 3.25 -10.70
C LEU A 285 -1.23 2.37 -9.83
N PHE A 286 -1.79 1.34 -10.45
CA PHE A 286 -2.40 0.23 -9.74
C PHE A 286 -1.31 -0.73 -9.23
N ALA A 287 -1.51 -1.24 -8.03
CA ALA A 287 -0.62 -2.19 -7.39
C ALA A 287 -1.42 -3.26 -6.66
N ARG A 288 -0.86 -4.45 -6.54
CA ARG A 288 -1.30 -5.45 -5.57
C ARG A 288 -0.47 -5.32 -4.31
N ILE A 289 -1.11 -5.33 -3.18
CA ILE A 289 -0.44 -5.42 -1.90
C ILE A 289 -0.80 -6.72 -1.22
N ARG A 290 0.07 -7.22 -0.37
CA ARG A 290 -0.25 -8.34 0.51
C ARG A 290 0.07 -8.03 1.96
N LEU A 291 -0.81 -8.52 2.83
CA LEU A 291 -0.74 -8.31 4.27
C LEU A 291 -0.61 -9.65 4.99
N PRO A 292 0.14 -9.73 6.09
CA PRO A 292 0.22 -10.92 6.91
C PRO A 292 -1.09 -11.10 7.71
N MET A 293 -1.78 -12.21 7.46
CA MET A 293 -3.06 -12.54 8.09
C MET A 293 -2.94 -13.55 9.22
N THR A 294 -1.72 -13.97 9.55
CA THR A 294 -1.42 -14.81 10.70
C THR A 294 -0.11 -14.38 11.35
N ALA A 295 0.06 -14.70 12.63
CA ALA A 295 1.39 -14.75 13.20
C ALA A 295 2.21 -15.87 12.53
N LYS A 296 3.52 -15.85 12.71
CA LYS A 296 4.39 -16.94 12.32
C LYS A 296 4.02 -18.19 13.13
N TYR A 297 3.67 -19.29 12.46
CA TYR A 297 3.26 -20.53 13.12
C TYR A 297 3.83 -21.75 12.38
N PRO A 298 4.03 -22.88 13.07
CA PRO A 298 4.43 -24.14 12.47
C PRO A 298 3.27 -24.73 11.69
N ALA A 299 3.31 -24.69 10.36
CA ALA A 299 2.31 -25.25 9.46
C ALA A 299 2.74 -26.63 8.94
N LEU A 300 1.78 -27.52 8.76
CA LEU A 300 1.97 -28.80 8.10
C LEU A 300 1.70 -28.62 6.61
N LEU A 301 2.67 -29.00 5.78
CA LEU A 301 2.61 -28.86 4.34
C LEU A 301 2.59 -30.21 3.67
N VAL A 302 1.68 -30.37 2.72
CA VAL A 302 1.61 -31.57 1.86
C VAL A 302 1.54 -31.14 0.38
N ASP A 303 2.06 -31.94 -0.51
CA ASP A 303 1.92 -31.71 -1.96
C ASP A 303 0.43 -31.69 -2.32
N GLU A 304 -0.03 -30.66 -3.02
CA GLU A 304 -1.43 -30.50 -3.40
C GLU A 304 -1.98 -31.69 -4.18
N LYS A 305 -1.13 -32.37 -4.96
CA LYS A 305 -1.48 -33.59 -5.70
C LYS A 305 -1.78 -34.79 -4.81
N SER A 306 -1.36 -34.76 -3.53
CA SER A 306 -1.60 -35.83 -2.57
C SER A 306 -2.99 -35.77 -1.96
N ILE A 307 -3.72 -34.65 -2.13
CA ILE A 307 -5.02 -34.42 -1.55
C ILE A 307 -6.09 -34.94 -2.48
N LEU A 308 -6.87 -35.87 -2.00
CA LEU A 308 -7.98 -36.47 -2.71
C LEU A 308 -9.31 -35.90 -2.19
N THR A 309 -10.36 -36.07 -2.97
CA THR A 309 -11.70 -35.60 -2.62
C THR A 309 -12.66 -36.77 -2.67
N ASP A 310 -13.39 -36.96 -1.58
CA ASP A 310 -14.50 -37.89 -1.52
C ASP A 310 -15.76 -37.09 -1.17
N GLN A 311 -16.60 -36.87 -2.16
CA GLN A 311 -17.77 -35.98 -2.09
C GLN A 311 -17.36 -34.58 -1.60
N ALA A 312 -17.72 -34.20 -0.37
CA ALA A 312 -17.39 -32.92 0.25
C ALA A 312 -16.12 -32.97 1.11
N ASN A 313 -15.57 -34.15 1.39
CA ASN A 313 -14.46 -34.32 2.31
C ASN A 313 -13.12 -34.36 1.59
N LYS A 314 -12.13 -33.69 2.14
CA LYS A 314 -10.74 -33.76 1.68
C LYS A 314 -10.00 -34.80 2.55
N TYR A 315 -9.18 -35.60 1.90
CA TYR A 315 -8.40 -36.63 2.58
C TYR A 315 -7.07 -36.87 1.92
N VAL A 316 -6.15 -37.48 2.63
CA VAL A 316 -4.92 -38.04 2.11
C VAL A 316 -4.84 -39.52 2.44
N LEU A 317 -4.10 -40.27 1.64
CA LEU A 317 -3.82 -41.68 1.92
C LEU A 317 -2.51 -41.78 2.71
N GLY A 318 -2.59 -42.26 3.94
CA GLY A 318 -1.45 -42.70 4.72
C GLY A 318 -1.16 -44.17 4.49
N VAL A 319 -0.12 -44.72 5.13
CA VAL A 319 0.22 -46.14 5.10
C VAL A 319 0.30 -46.69 6.54
N ASP A 320 -0.36 -47.81 6.79
CA ASP A 320 -0.22 -48.59 8.02
C ASP A 320 0.82 -49.69 7.77
N GLU A 321 2.02 -49.47 8.23
CA GLU A 321 3.16 -50.38 8.12
C GLU A 321 3.10 -51.49 9.18
N SER A 322 2.18 -51.48 10.13
CA SER A 322 2.01 -52.52 11.16
C SER A 322 1.43 -53.82 10.57
N LYS A 323 0.83 -53.73 9.38
CA LYS A 323 0.23 -54.84 8.67
C LYS A 323 1.19 -55.40 7.61
N THR A 324 1.11 -56.69 7.35
CA THR A 324 1.92 -57.36 6.32
C THR A 324 0.98 -58.12 5.35
N PRO A 325 0.83 -57.64 4.09
CA PRO A 325 1.43 -56.41 3.50
C PRO A 325 0.87 -55.13 4.11
N ALA A 326 1.66 -54.04 4.02
CA ALA A 326 1.23 -52.71 4.41
C ALA A 326 -0.05 -52.29 3.67
N VAL A 327 -0.93 -51.55 4.31
CA VAL A 327 -2.20 -51.15 3.71
C VAL A 327 -2.39 -49.62 3.71
N SER A 328 -3.10 -49.12 2.68
CA SER A 328 -3.46 -47.71 2.63
C SER A 328 -4.52 -47.36 3.70
N VAL A 329 -4.36 -46.21 4.33
CA VAL A 329 -5.27 -45.70 5.38
C VAL A 329 -5.82 -44.34 4.97
N TYR A 330 -7.15 -44.21 5.11
CA TYR A 330 -7.83 -42.91 4.91
C TYR A 330 -7.57 -42.00 6.08
N LYS A 331 -7.01 -40.79 5.81
CA LYS A 331 -6.84 -39.73 6.80
C LYS A 331 -7.62 -38.50 6.34
N ALA A 332 -8.76 -38.21 6.97
CA ALA A 332 -9.52 -37.00 6.71
C ALA A 332 -8.70 -35.77 7.12
N VAL A 333 -8.67 -34.72 6.28
CA VAL A 333 -7.90 -33.51 6.53
C VAL A 333 -8.72 -32.27 6.32
N VAL A 334 -8.46 -31.26 7.13
CA VAL A 334 -8.95 -29.89 6.91
C VAL A 334 -7.83 -29.11 6.23
N ILE A 335 -8.10 -28.63 5.02
CA ILE A 335 -7.11 -27.93 4.22
C ILE A 335 -7.12 -26.40 4.50
N GLY A 336 -5.98 -25.78 4.36
CA GLY A 336 -5.75 -24.32 4.37
C GLY A 336 -5.41 -23.78 2.98
N PRO A 337 -4.73 -22.64 2.91
CA PRO A 337 -4.28 -22.05 1.65
C PRO A 337 -3.22 -22.91 0.94
N SER A 338 -3.04 -22.67 -0.35
CA SER A 338 -1.94 -23.24 -1.14
C SER A 338 -0.79 -22.26 -1.18
N ILE A 339 0.43 -22.73 -0.95
CA ILE A 339 1.66 -21.94 -0.93
C ILE A 339 2.72 -22.74 -1.70
N ASP A 340 3.25 -22.18 -2.77
CA ASP A 340 4.31 -22.76 -3.60
C ASP A 340 4.03 -24.22 -4.03
N GLY A 341 2.77 -24.53 -4.41
CA GLY A 341 2.35 -25.86 -4.85
C GLY A 341 2.15 -26.86 -3.72
N LYS A 342 2.36 -26.46 -2.47
CA LYS A 342 2.00 -27.26 -1.27
C LYS A 342 0.76 -26.68 -0.62
N ARG A 343 -0.04 -27.55 -0.01
CA ARG A 343 -1.28 -27.18 0.72
C ARG A 343 -1.03 -27.22 2.21
N VAL A 344 -1.41 -26.17 2.92
CA VAL A 344 -1.42 -26.16 4.38
C VAL A 344 -2.50 -27.11 4.88
N ILE A 345 -2.18 -27.91 5.89
CA ILE A 345 -3.13 -28.78 6.59
C ILE A 345 -3.40 -28.23 7.98
N ARG A 346 -4.66 -27.89 8.25
CA ARG A 346 -5.11 -27.34 9.53
C ARG A 346 -5.28 -28.42 10.62
N SER A 347 -5.77 -29.60 10.22
CA SER A 347 -5.97 -30.74 11.13
C SER A 347 -6.06 -32.06 10.37
N GLY A 348 -5.85 -33.19 11.08
CA GLY A 348 -5.93 -34.52 10.51
C GLY A 348 -4.59 -35.20 10.27
N LEU A 349 -3.47 -34.47 10.39
CA LEU A 349 -2.10 -34.98 10.25
C LEU A 349 -1.20 -34.47 11.38
N HIS A 350 -0.08 -35.16 11.58
CA HIS A 350 1.00 -34.76 12.48
C HIS A 350 2.32 -34.62 11.67
N ALA A 351 3.25 -33.86 12.23
CA ALA A 351 4.59 -33.76 11.64
C ALA A 351 5.24 -35.13 11.56
N GLY A 352 5.80 -35.46 10.39
CA GLY A 352 6.44 -36.76 10.16
C GLY A 352 5.51 -37.89 9.75
N ASP A 353 4.19 -37.68 9.71
CA ASP A 353 3.27 -38.67 9.14
C ASP A 353 3.67 -39.00 7.71
N LYS A 354 3.74 -40.31 7.37
CA LYS A 354 4.02 -40.74 5.98
C LYS A 354 2.72 -40.75 5.18
N ILE A 355 2.70 -40.01 4.08
CA ILE A 355 1.56 -39.96 3.16
C ILE A 355 1.96 -40.40 1.75
N ILE A 356 0.99 -40.90 0.99
CA ILE A 356 1.19 -41.32 -0.40
C ILE A 356 1.11 -40.08 -1.29
N ILE A 357 2.23 -39.75 -1.94
CA ILE A 357 2.33 -38.64 -2.87
C ILE A 357 2.18 -39.05 -4.34
N ASN A 358 2.39 -40.33 -4.65
CA ASN A 358 2.22 -40.88 -5.99
C ASN A 358 1.70 -42.31 -5.95
N GLY A 359 0.94 -42.70 -6.96
CA GLY A 359 0.35 -44.06 -7.06
C GLY A 359 -1.09 -44.15 -6.54
N GLN A 360 -1.70 -43.03 -6.08
CA GLN A 360 -3.07 -43.00 -5.56
C GLN A 360 -4.11 -43.55 -6.55
N GLY A 361 -3.95 -43.27 -7.85
CA GLY A 361 -4.84 -43.76 -8.92
C GLY A 361 -4.93 -45.26 -9.04
N ARG A 362 -4.00 -46.00 -8.41
CA ARG A 362 -4.00 -47.47 -8.36
C ARG A 362 -4.74 -48.01 -7.13
N LEU A 363 -5.21 -47.13 -6.27
CA LEU A 363 -5.87 -47.42 -4.99
C LEU A 363 -7.32 -46.94 -5.02
N PRO A 364 -8.23 -47.65 -5.71
CA PRO A 364 -9.64 -47.21 -5.81
C PRO A 364 -10.36 -47.15 -4.44
N MET A 365 -9.85 -47.86 -3.43
CA MET A 365 -10.45 -47.83 -2.06
C MET A 365 -9.36 -47.85 -0.99
N PRO A 366 -9.57 -47.19 0.16
CA PRO A 366 -8.72 -47.36 1.34
C PRO A 366 -8.69 -48.82 1.83
N GLY A 367 -7.58 -49.21 2.47
CA GLY A 367 -7.40 -50.57 2.98
C GLY A 367 -6.77 -51.53 2.00
N MET A 368 -6.41 -51.10 0.81
CA MET A 368 -5.72 -51.97 -0.18
C MET A 368 -4.25 -52.20 0.20
N PRO A 369 -3.69 -53.38 -0.14
CA PRO A 369 -2.27 -53.68 0.07
C PRO A 369 -1.39 -52.79 -0.79
N VAL A 370 -0.35 -52.21 -0.21
CA VAL A 370 0.60 -51.33 -0.86
C VAL A 370 2.03 -51.82 -0.65
N ALA A 371 2.87 -51.53 -1.64
CA ALA A 371 4.33 -51.69 -1.57
C ALA A 371 4.94 -50.28 -1.49
N PRO A 372 5.25 -49.76 -0.29
CA PRO A 372 5.76 -48.41 -0.13
C PRO A 372 7.19 -48.32 -0.65
N VAL A 373 7.48 -47.27 -1.42
CA VAL A 373 8.79 -46.80 -1.84
C VAL A 373 8.96 -45.38 -1.28
N GLU A 374 10.01 -45.15 -0.52
CA GLU A 374 10.30 -43.82 -0.04
C GLU A 374 10.69 -42.91 -1.22
N ALA A 375 10.15 -41.69 -1.24
CA ALA A 375 10.58 -40.68 -2.19
C ALA A 375 12.04 -40.32 -1.87
N ASP A 376 12.92 -40.33 -2.90
CA ASP A 376 14.25 -39.74 -2.75
C ASP A 376 14.06 -38.31 -2.26
N ALA A 377 14.72 -37.96 -1.14
CA ALA A 377 14.65 -36.63 -0.58
C ALA A 377 14.96 -35.59 -1.66
N PRO A 378 14.13 -34.53 -1.86
CA PRO A 378 14.44 -33.54 -2.85
C PRO A 378 15.81 -32.94 -2.53
N LYS A 379 16.76 -33.09 -3.46
CA LYS A 379 18.03 -32.37 -3.37
C LYS A 379 17.70 -30.91 -3.15
N GLN A 380 18.04 -30.39 -1.97
CA GLN A 380 17.99 -28.95 -1.70
C GLN A 380 18.69 -28.27 -2.87
N ALA A 381 17.93 -27.50 -3.65
CA ALA A 381 18.50 -26.61 -4.65
C ALA A 381 19.41 -25.66 -3.88
N ALA A 382 20.70 -25.84 -4.04
CA ALA A 382 21.72 -24.96 -3.50
C ALA A 382 21.39 -23.56 -4.02
N VAL A 383 21.01 -22.67 -3.10
CA VAL A 383 20.93 -21.23 -3.38
C VAL A 383 22.34 -20.82 -3.78
N SER A 384 22.56 -20.75 -5.11
CA SER A 384 23.74 -20.16 -5.70
C SER A 384 23.76 -18.69 -5.31
N GLY A 385 24.58 -18.39 -4.31
CA GLY A 385 24.95 -17.01 -4.01
C GLY A 385 25.67 -16.43 -5.22
N ALA A 386 25.03 -15.50 -5.88
CA ALA A 386 25.68 -14.59 -6.81
C ALA A 386 25.96 -13.28 -6.08
N LYS A 387 27.23 -12.90 -6.17
CA LYS A 387 27.87 -11.69 -5.62
C LYS A 387 27.20 -10.40 -6.05
#